data_ed316f19348b9552c2a09827fbda4bfc
#
_entry.id   ed316f19348b9552c2a09827fbda4bfc
#
_cell.length_a   1.000
_cell.length_b   1.000
_cell.length_c   1.000
_cell.angle_alpha   90.00
_cell.angle_beta   90.00
_cell.angle_gamma   90.00
#
_symmetry.space_group_name_H-M   'P 1'
#
loop_
_entity.id
_entity.type
_entity.pdbx_description
1 polymer ?
#
loop_
_entity_poly.entity_id
_entity_poly.type
_entity_poly.pdbx_seq_one_letter_code
_entity_poly.pdbx_strand_id
1 'polypeptide(L)'
;MKTFQKLSLLTATLLLGSASALADIAEDVKSAARKLTDAASYSWTATTEIEGGQWTPAPVKGKAIKGGAAVITSERDGTTTTAVLQGTQGVASTDEGWKTAEEIRSAAGGGGGGGNRGGMRAAALLRNPLPAASVTRLVEKSKDLKAGEAGVIAGELSDDGAKEFALMGRGGRPGAQTPPEPKNAKGSVQFWLKEGQVQKIRLKVSATMTVNGEDRDMVRTTTWEIRDVGTTSVEVPAEAKKRLGS
;
A
#
# COMPACT_ATOMS: atom_id res chain seq x y z
N MET A 1 -7.45 64.65 42.57
CA MET A 1 -7.02 63.25 42.62
C MET A 1 -7.57 62.58 41.38
N LYS A 2 -6.75 62.27 40.39
CA LYS A 2 -7.14 61.68 39.12
C LYS A 2 -6.66 60.21 39.11
N THR A 3 -7.61 59.27 39.14
CA THR A 3 -7.36 57.84 39.13
C THR A 3 -7.29 57.38 37.67
N PHE A 4 -6.11 56.87 37.24
CA PHE A 4 -5.89 56.27 35.93
C PHE A 4 -6.35 54.82 35.98
N GLN A 5 -7.37 54.47 35.23
CA GLN A 5 -7.71 53.07 34.91
C GLN A 5 -6.80 52.61 33.74
N LYS A 6 -5.95 51.66 34.02
CA LYS A 6 -5.20 50.95 32.97
C LYS A 6 -6.06 49.83 32.40
N LEU A 7 -6.41 49.98 31.15
CA LEU A 7 -7.07 48.97 30.33
C LEU A 7 -6.00 47.96 29.87
N SER A 8 -6.08 46.74 30.36
CA SER A 8 -5.25 45.62 29.88
C SER A 8 -5.96 45.00 28.69
N LEU A 9 -5.47 45.23 27.48
CA LEU A 9 -5.81 44.49 26.29
C LEU A 9 -4.96 43.19 26.31
N LEU A 10 -5.59 42.08 26.62
CA LEU A 10 -4.93 40.76 26.48
C LEU A 10 -5.17 40.24 25.08
N THR A 11 -4.11 40.13 24.34
CA THR A 11 -3.96 39.58 23.00
C THR A 11 -4.36 38.10 22.97
N ALA A 12 -5.47 37.81 22.29
CA ALA A 12 -5.85 36.45 21.88
C ALA A 12 -5.55 36.31 20.38
N THR A 13 -4.29 36.00 20.05
CA THR A 13 -3.90 35.66 18.67
C THR A 13 -2.84 34.59 18.77
N LEU A 14 -3.14 33.36 18.41
CA LEU A 14 -2.26 32.31 17.84
C LEU A 14 -2.86 30.91 18.06
N LEU A 15 -3.86 30.54 17.29
CA LEU A 15 -4.24 29.11 17.13
C LEU A 15 -4.79 28.77 15.73
N LEU A 16 -4.68 29.65 14.74
CA LEU A 16 -5.19 29.43 13.38
C LEU A 16 -4.11 28.93 12.38
N GLY A 17 -2.83 28.87 12.77
CA GLY A 17 -1.76 28.51 11.83
C GLY A 17 -1.54 27.00 11.63
N SER A 18 -1.92 26.17 12.58
CA SER A 18 -1.54 24.74 12.54
C SER A 18 -2.39 23.90 11.59
N ALA A 19 -3.67 24.21 11.44
CA ALA A 19 -4.56 23.43 10.59
C ALA A 19 -4.27 23.64 9.07
N SER A 20 -3.90 24.85 8.69
CA SER A 20 -3.54 25.17 7.31
C SER A 20 -2.27 24.45 6.87
N ALA A 21 -1.24 24.44 7.70
CA ALA A 21 0.04 23.79 7.40
C ALA A 21 -0.10 22.26 7.27
N LEU A 22 -0.96 21.63 8.05
CA LEU A 22 -1.23 20.19 7.96
C LEU A 22 -2.02 19.83 6.69
N ALA A 23 -2.96 20.68 6.29
CA ALA A 23 -3.70 20.51 5.04
C ALA A 23 -2.78 20.63 3.82
N ASP A 24 -1.84 21.56 3.84
CA ASP A 24 -0.84 21.77 2.78
C ASP A 24 0.08 20.54 2.64
N ILE A 25 0.58 19.98 3.75
CA ILE A 25 1.45 18.78 3.73
C ILE A 25 0.72 17.56 3.16
N ALA A 26 -0.52 17.32 3.56
CA ALA A 26 -1.31 16.22 3.02
C ALA A 26 -1.57 16.40 1.52
N GLU A 27 -1.82 17.64 1.07
CA GLU A 27 -2.05 17.94 -0.33
C GLU A 27 -0.76 17.83 -1.16
N ASP A 28 0.39 18.18 -0.61
CA ASP A 28 1.69 17.96 -1.26
C ASP A 28 1.93 16.47 -1.56
N VAL A 29 1.66 15.58 -0.60
CA VAL A 29 1.79 14.14 -0.80
C VAL A 29 0.78 13.63 -1.81
N LYS A 30 -0.49 14.08 -1.76
CA LYS A 30 -1.51 13.73 -2.75
C LYS A 30 -1.16 14.24 -4.15
N SER A 31 -0.61 15.45 -4.24
CA SER A 31 -0.12 16.00 -5.50
C SER A 31 1.01 15.16 -6.09
N ALA A 32 1.96 14.74 -5.25
CA ALA A 32 3.03 13.84 -5.67
C ALA A 32 2.51 12.47 -6.14
N ALA A 33 1.46 11.94 -5.49
CA ALA A 33 0.78 10.72 -5.94
C ALA A 33 0.09 10.90 -7.29
N ARG A 34 -0.58 12.04 -7.51
CA ARG A 34 -1.18 12.38 -8.82
C ARG A 34 -0.13 12.47 -9.91
N LYS A 35 1.01 13.13 -9.67
CA LYS A 35 2.13 13.16 -10.63
C LYS A 35 2.63 11.76 -10.98
N LEU A 36 2.68 10.83 -10.02
CA LEU A 36 3.04 9.45 -10.28
C LEU A 36 1.99 8.71 -11.13
N THR A 37 0.70 8.93 -10.85
CA THR A 37 -0.40 8.39 -11.68
C THR A 37 -0.37 8.94 -13.10
N ASP A 38 0.01 10.22 -13.24
CA ASP A 38 0.07 10.94 -14.52
C ASP A 38 1.37 10.71 -15.29
N ALA A 39 2.38 10.12 -14.67
CA ALA A 39 3.63 9.78 -15.32
C ALA A 39 3.40 8.79 -16.48
N ALA A 40 4.11 8.97 -17.59
CA ALA A 40 4.00 8.08 -18.76
C ALA A 40 4.24 6.62 -18.38
N SER A 41 5.18 6.37 -17.46
CA SER A 41 5.48 5.06 -16.92
C SER A 41 6.28 5.18 -15.62
N TYR A 42 6.37 4.11 -14.84
CA TYR A 42 7.28 3.99 -13.70
C TYR A 42 7.50 2.53 -13.32
N SER A 43 8.59 2.27 -12.62
CA SER A 43 8.86 0.98 -11.99
C SER A 43 8.87 1.11 -10.46
N TRP A 44 8.65 -0.01 -9.75
CA TRP A 44 8.79 -0.03 -8.29
C TRP A 44 9.23 -1.39 -7.79
N THR A 45 9.77 -1.39 -6.59
CA THR A 45 10.00 -2.59 -5.78
C THR A 45 9.33 -2.40 -4.42
N ALA A 46 8.56 -3.37 -3.98
CA ALA A 46 7.98 -3.43 -2.65
C ALA A 46 8.62 -4.56 -1.86
N THR A 47 9.19 -4.25 -0.70
CA THR A 47 9.73 -5.21 0.25
C THR A 47 8.91 -5.19 1.53
N THR A 48 8.67 -6.36 2.11
CA THR A 48 7.94 -6.49 3.36
C THR A 48 8.77 -7.29 4.35
N GLU A 49 8.94 -6.73 5.54
CA GLU A 49 9.60 -7.35 6.69
C GLU A 49 8.56 -7.63 7.77
N ILE A 50 8.64 -8.78 8.42
CA ILE A 50 7.77 -9.16 9.54
C ILE A 50 8.68 -9.46 10.73
N GLU A 51 8.61 -8.63 11.77
CA GLU A 51 9.43 -8.82 12.97
C GLU A 51 8.98 -10.09 13.72
N GLY A 52 9.92 -10.92 14.12
CA GLY A 52 9.64 -12.20 14.81
C GLY A 52 9.02 -13.28 13.92
N GLY A 53 8.85 -13.02 12.63
CA GLY A 53 8.33 -13.99 11.68
C GLY A 53 9.41 -15.00 11.25
N GLN A 54 9.06 -16.28 11.21
CA GLN A 54 9.93 -17.33 10.63
C GLN A 54 10.00 -17.25 9.10
N TRP A 55 9.32 -16.30 8.50
CA TRP A 55 9.16 -16.20 7.06
C TRP A 55 9.19 -14.74 6.59
N THR A 56 10.00 -14.47 5.58
CA THR A 56 10.06 -13.16 4.91
C THR A 56 9.33 -13.24 3.57
N PRO A 57 8.36 -12.35 3.32
CA PRO A 57 7.70 -12.26 2.01
C PRO A 57 8.72 -11.95 0.91
N ALA A 58 8.57 -12.61 -0.24
CA ALA A 58 9.38 -12.28 -1.40
C ALA A 58 9.09 -10.85 -1.87
N PRO A 59 10.11 -10.12 -2.35
CA PRO A 59 9.91 -8.80 -2.92
C PRO A 59 8.93 -8.85 -4.10
N VAL A 60 8.13 -7.80 -4.22
CA VAL A 60 7.24 -7.58 -5.36
C VAL A 60 7.83 -6.47 -6.20
N LYS A 61 8.04 -6.74 -7.49
CA LYS A 61 8.49 -5.76 -8.49
C LYS A 61 7.35 -5.44 -9.43
N GLY A 62 7.23 -4.21 -9.84
CA GLY A 62 6.20 -3.82 -10.79
C GLY A 62 6.65 -2.74 -11.74
N LYS A 63 5.96 -2.69 -12.88
CA LYS A 63 6.09 -1.67 -13.91
C LYS A 63 4.70 -1.27 -14.37
N ALA A 64 4.46 0.01 -14.59
CA ALA A 64 3.17 0.52 -15.05
C ALA A 64 3.35 1.56 -16.14
N ILE A 65 2.37 1.65 -17.05
CA ILE A 65 2.23 2.72 -18.05
C ILE A 65 0.90 3.43 -17.86
N LYS A 66 0.89 4.73 -18.11
CA LYS A 66 -0.31 5.56 -17.99
C LYS A 66 -1.43 5.06 -18.91
N GLY A 67 -2.61 4.84 -18.33
CA GLY A 67 -3.78 4.37 -19.09
C GLY A 67 -3.66 2.97 -19.69
N GLY A 68 -2.58 2.26 -19.37
CA GLY A 68 -2.30 0.93 -19.89
C GLY A 68 -2.22 -0.13 -18.80
N ALA A 69 -1.37 -1.14 -19.04
CA ALA A 69 -1.20 -2.24 -18.13
C ALA A 69 -0.13 -1.96 -17.05
N ALA A 70 -0.31 -2.58 -15.89
CA ALA A 70 0.75 -2.80 -14.93
C ALA A 70 1.13 -4.29 -14.91
N VAL A 71 2.43 -4.56 -14.98
CA VAL A 71 2.99 -5.91 -14.86
C VAL A 71 3.67 -6.01 -13.51
N ILE A 72 3.25 -6.97 -12.70
CA ILE A 72 3.71 -7.17 -11.31
C ILE A 72 4.29 -8.56 -11.21
N THR A 73 5.48 -8.68 -10.65
CA THR A 73 6.18 -9.97 -10.49
C THR A 73 6.64 -10.17 -9.06
N SER A 74 6.67 -11.42 -8.64
CA SER A 74 7.33 -11.85 -7.40
C SER A 74 7.99 -13.19 -7.66
N GLU A 75 9.24 -13.34 -7.22
CA GLU A 75 10.01 -14.56 -7.37
C GLU A 75 10.22 -15.21 -6.02
N ARG A 76 9.94 -16.50 -5.94
CA ARG A 76 10.16 -17.30 -4.75
C ARG A 76 10.55 -18.72 -5.10
N ASP A 77 11.59 -19.22 -4.47
CA ASP A 77 12.09 -20.59 -4.65
C ASP A 77 12.32 -20.92 -6.15
N GLY A 78 12.87 -19.95 -6.90
CA GLY A 78 13.10 -20.07 -8.35
C GLY A 78 11.84 -20.00 -9.22
N THR A 79 10.65 -19.83 -8.63
CA THR A 79 9.40 -19.68 -9.36
C THR A 79 8.97 -18.22 -9.44
N THR A 80 8.84 -17.69 -10.64
CA THR A 80 8.30 -16.33 -10.86
C THR A 80 6.80 -16.41 -11.09
N THR A 81 6.05 -15.67 -10.27
CA THR A 81 4.62 -15.44 -10.48
C THR A 81 4.46 -14.03 -11.06
N THR A 82 3.68 -13.91 -12.12
CA THR A 82 3.40 -12.63 -12.80
C THR A 82 1.92 -12.33 -12.77
N ALA A 83 1.56 -11.08 -12.46
CA ALA A 83 0.21 -10.55 -12.63
C ALA A 83 0.22 -9.38 -13.60
N VAL A 84 -0.84 -9.25 -14.38
CA VAL A 84 -1.08 -8.10 -15.26
C VAL A 84 -2.41 -7.49 -14.87
N LEU A 85 -2.39 -6.20 -14.58
CA LEU A 85 -3.58 -5.40 -14.27
C LEU A 85 -3.82 -4.42 -15.43
N GLN A 86 -5.06 -4.30 -15.90
CA GLN A 86 -5.46 -3.35 -16.94
C GLN A 86 -6.87 -2.83 -16.65
N GLY A 87 -6.96 -1.55 -16.28
CA GLY A 87 -8.21 -0.98 -15.81
C GLY A 87 -8.72 -1.73 -14.56
N THR A 88 -9.91 -2.29 -14.64
CA THR A 88 -10.55 -3.09 -13.57
C THR A 88 -10.29 -4.58 -13.70
N GLN A 89 -9.63 -5.01 -14.77
CA GLN A 89 -9.34 -6.41 -15.05
C GLN A 89 -7.94 -6.79 -14.57
N GLY A 90 -7.76 -8.06 -14.28
CA GLY A 90 -6.46 -8.60 -13.91
C GLY A 90 -6.37 -10.09 -14.14
N VAL A 91 -5.21 -10.54 -14.60
CA VAL A 91 -4.88 -11.95 -14.79
C VAL A 91 -3.51 -12.23 -14.18
N ALA A 92 -3.31 -13.44 -13.69
CA ALA A 92 -2.02 -13.85 -13.16
C ALA A 92 -1.62 -15.25 -13.62
N SER A 93 -0.31 -15.47 -13.72
CA SER A 93 0.25 -16.76 -14.05
C SER A 93 0.08 -17.74 -12.88
N THR A 94 -0.37 -18.93 -13.18
CA THR A 94 -0.46 -20.08 -12.28
C THR A 94 0.20 -21.29 -12.93
N ASP A 95 0.34 -22.39 -12.21
CA ASP A 95 0.85 -23.66 -12.75
C ASP A 95 -0.02 -24.21 -13.90
N GLU A 96 -1.27 -23.76 -13.99
CA GLU A 96 -2.26 -24.15 -15.01
C GLU A 96 -2.48 -23.07 -16.09
N GLY A 97 -1.57 -22.10 -16.19
CA GLY A 97 -1.66 -20.98 -17.14
C GLY A 97 -2.21 -19.68 -16.51
N TRP A 98 -2.60 -18.75 -17.37
CA TRP A 98 -3.10 -17.44 -16.94
C TRP A 98 -4.56 -17.49 -16.51
N LYS A 99 -4.87 -17.00 -15.33
CA LYS A 99 -6.20 -17.01 -14.73
C LYS A 99 -6.58 -15.65 -14.16
N THR A 100 -7.88 -15.35 -14.19
CA THR A 100 -8.48 -14.21 -13.51
C THR A 100 -8.53 -14.42 -11.99
N ALA A 101 -8.75 -13.35 -11.23
CA ALA A 101 -8.94 -13.45 -9.78
C ALA A 101 -10.14 -14.36 -9.41
N GLU A 102 -11.18 -14.37 -10.24
CA GLU A 102 -12.37 -15.19 -10.01
C GLU A 102 -12.10 -16.68 -10.26
N GLU A 103 -11.42 -17.02 -11.36
CA GLU A 103 -11.01 -18.40 -11.66
C GLU A 103 -10.10 -18.97 -10.58
N ILE A 104 -9.13 -18.15 -10.08
CA ILE A 104 -8.25 -18.57 -8.99
C ILE A 104 -9.04 -18.80 -7.70
N ARG A 105 -10.04 -17.95 -7.42
CA ARG A 105 -10.89 -18.08 -6.23
C ARG A 105 -11.77 -19.32 -6.33
N SER A 106 -12.37 -19.57 -7.48
CA SER A 106 -13.24 -20.74 -7.72
C SER A 106 -12.44 -22.03 -7.60
N ALA A 107 -11.25 -22.11 -8.14
CA ALA A 107 -10.34 -23.25 -8.00
C ALA A 107 -9.92 -23.51 -6.54
N ALA A 108 -9.81 -22.48 -5.71
CA ALA A 108 -9.47 -22.62 -4.29
C ALA A 108 -10.64 -23.12 -3.43
N GLY A 109 -11.90 -22.94 -3.87
CA GLY A 109 -13.12 -23.39 -3.18
C GLY A 109 -13.48 -24.85 -3.43
N GLY A 110 -12.95 -25.47 -4.47
CA GLY A 110 -13.19 -26.87 -4.82
C GLY A 110 -12.29 -27.83 -4.03
N GLY A 111 -12.64 -28.15 -2.81
CA GLY A 111 -12.29 -29.27 -1.91
C GLY A 111 -11.01 -30.12 -2.08
N GLY A 112 -10.05 -29.72 -2.86
CA GLY A 112 -8.77 -30.40 -3.01
C GLY A 112 -7.75 -29.97 -1.95
N GLY A 113 -7.51 -30.78 -0.94
CA GLY A 113 -6.67 -30.52 0.23
C GLY A 113 -5.15 -30.37 -0.01
N GLY A 114 -4.71 -30.11 -1.21
CA GLY A 114 -3.34 -29.75 -1.55
C GLY A 114 -3.29 -28.28 -1.93
N GLY A 115 -3.02 -27.37 -0.97
CA GLY A 115 -3.06 -25.93 -1.18
C GLY A 115 -2.31 -25.52 -2.45
N ASN A 116 -3.03 -25.06 -3.46
CA ASN A 116 -2.47 -24.43 -4.65
C ASN A 116 -1.70 -23.15 -4.25
N ARG A 117 -0.44 -23.33 -3.83
CA ARG A 117 0.44 -22.23 -3.40
C ARG A 117 0.64 -21.23 -4.54
N GLY A 118 0.70 -21.71 -5.78
CA GLY A 118 0.79 -20.88 -6.98
C GLY A 118 -0.44 -19.96 -7.12
N GLY A 119 -1.63 -20.51 -6.99
CA GLY A 119 -2.87 -19.73 -7.03
C GLY A 119 -2.99 -18.70 -5.93
N MET A 120 -2.54 -19.01 -4.70
CA MET A 120 -2.53 -18.04 -3.60
C MET A 120 -1.55 -16.88 -3.86
N ARG A 121 -0.39 -17.14 -4.43
CA ARG A 121 0.58 -16.11 -4.83
C ARG A 121 0.01 -15.24 -5.94
N ALA A 122 -0.54 -15.85 -6.97
CA ALA A 122 -1.20 -15.17 -8.09
C ALA A 122 -2.33 -14.24 -7.59
N ALA A 123 -3.20 -14.74 -6.71
CA ALA A 123 -4.26 -13.94 -6.11
C ALA A 123 -3.73 -12.79 -5.24
N ALA A 124 -2.60 -12.96 -4.56
CA ALA A 124 -1.98 -11.91 -3.78
C ALA A 124 -1.44 -10.79 -4.67
N LEU A 125 -0.81 -11.10 -5.80
CA LEU A 125 -0.32 -10.11 -6.75
C LEU A 125 -1.47 -9.33 -7.40
N LEU A 126 -2.58 -9.98 -7.75
CA LEU A 126 -3.77 -9.33 -8.32
C LEU A 126 -4.42 -8.32 -7.36
N ARG A 127 -4.27 -8.52 -6.06
CA ARG A 127 -4.79 -7.61 -5.02
C ARG A 127 -3.80 -6.54 -4.59
N ASN A 128 -2.58 -6.57 -5.12
CA ASN A 128 -1.55 -5.62 -4.72
C ASN A 128 -1.85 -4.23 -5.31
N PRO A 129 -2.11 -3.20 -4.49
CA PRO A 129 -2.40 -1.88 -5.02
C PRO A 129 -1.14 -1.26 -5.64
N LEU A 130 -1.35 -0.49 -6.70
CA LEU A 130 -0.27 0.30 -7.30
C LEU A 130 0.22 1.37 -6.31
N PRO A 131 1.51 1.75 -6.34
CA PRO A 131 2.09 2.72 -5.41
C PRO A 131 1.31 4.03 -5.30
N ALA A 132 0.89 4.62 -6.42
CA ALA A 132 0.13 5.87 -6.41
C ALA A 132 -1.19 5.77 -5.63
N ALA A 133 -1.94 4.68 -5.83
CA ALA A 133 -3.17 4.41 -5.08
C ALA A 133 -2.87 4.16 -3.58
N SER A 134 -1.76 3.50 -3.28
CA SER A 134 -1.30 3.28 -1.90
C SER A 134 -0.98 4.59 -1.19
N VAL A 135 -0.32 5.55 -1.86
CA VAL A 135 -0.02 6.87 -1.29
C VAL A 135 -1.30 7.59 -0.90
N THR A 136 -2.26 7.70 -1.83
CA THR A 136 -3.53 8.39 -1.58
C THR A 136 -4.25 7.80 -0.36
N ARG A 137 -4.39 6.47 -0.32
CA ARG A 137 -5.04 5.76 0.79
C ARG A 137 -4.30 5.94 2.12
N LEU A 138 -2.97 5.92 2.10
CA LEU A 138 -2.15 6.14 3.29
C LEU A 138 -2.31 7.56 3.84
N VAL A 139 -2.34 8.58 2.98
CA VAL A 139 -2.59 9.97 3.40
C VAL A 139 -3.97 10.13 4.01
N GLU A 140 -5.02 9.55 3.40
CA GLU A 140 -6.39 9.60 3.91
C GLU A 140 -6.54 8.92 5.27
N LYS A 141 -5.75 7.90 5.54
CA LYS A 141 -5.75 7.13 6.80
C LYS A 141 -4.68 7.60 7.80
N SER A 142 -3.97 8.67 7.48
CA SER A 142 -2.95 9.24 8.36
C SER A 142 -3.50 10.43 9.15
N LYS A 143 -2.91 10.64 10.32
CA LYS A 143 -3.07 11.81 11.16
C LYS A 143 -1.69 12.41 11.45
N ASP A 144 -1.66 13.68 11.85
CA ASP A 144 -0.46 14.37 12.30
C ASP A 144 0.73 14.31 11.32
N LEU A 145 0.44 14.38 9.99
CA LEU A 145 1.48 14.46 8.96
C LEU A 145 2.35 15.69 9.21
N LYS A 146 3.67 15.50 9.26
CA LYS A 146 4.66 16.54 9.49
C LYS A 146 5.77 16.45 8.47
N ALA A 147 6.19 17.60 7.96
CA ALA A 147 7.40 17.69 7.17
C ALA A 147 8.62 17.53 8.08
N GLY A 148 9.53 16.65 7.71
CA GLY A 148 10.83 16.45 8.32
C GLY A 148 11.95 16.93 7.41
N GLU A 149 13.16 16.49 7.70
CA GLU A 149 14.34 16.83 6.90
C GLU A 149 14.37 16.10 5.55
N ALA A 150 15.09 16.63 4.59
CA ALA A 150 15.39 16.00 3.30
C ALA A 150 14.15 15.55 2.48
N GLY A 151 13.05 16.29 2.57
CA GLY A 151 11.83 15.98 1.81
C GLY A 151 11.05 14.77 2.34
N VAL A 152 11.30 14.37 3.60
CA VAL A 152 10.53 13.32 4.27
C VAL A 152 9.27 13.92 4.89
N ILE A 153 8.13 13.33 4.62
CA ILE A 153 6.87 13.60 5.31
C ILE A 153 6.51 12.35 6.11
N ALA A 154 6.28 12.50 7.40
CA ALA A 154 5.97 11.40 8.29
C ALA A 154 4.71 11.66 9.10
N GLY A 155 4.00 10.61 9.47
CA GLY A 155 2.82 10.69 10.33
C GLY A 155 2.40 9.33 10.87
N GLU A 156 1.41 9.37 11.75
CA GLU A 156 0.79 8.17 12.28
C GLU A 156 -0.48 7.83 11.51
N LEU A 157 -0.85 6.57 11.49
CA LEU A 157 -2.16 6.15 11.01
C LEU A 157 -3.24 6.48 12.04
N SER A 158 -4.44 6.77 11.58
CA SER A 158 -5.63 6.74 12.43
C SER A 158 -5.87 5.32 12.95
N ASP A 159 -6.65 5.16 13.99
CA ASP A 159 -6.93 3.84 14.56
C ASP A 159 -7.59 2.91 13.54
N ASP A 160 -8.55 3.43 12.76
CA ASP A 160 -9.18 2.69 11.67
C ASP A 160 -8.19 2.36 10.55
N GLY A 161 -7.29 3.30 10.21
CA GLY A 161 -6.23 3.08 9.23
C GLY A 161 -5.27 1.98 9.70
N ALA A 162 -4.85 2.01 10.95
CA ALA A 162 -3.97 0.99 11.50
C ALA A 162 -4.61 -0.41 11.48
N LYS A 163 -5.88 -0.54 11.85
CA LYS A 163 -6.65 -1.80 11.76
C LYS A 163 -6.76 -2.29 10.31
N GLU A 164 -7.14 -1.40 9.40
CA GLU A 164 -7.27 -1.69 7.98
C GLU A 164 -5.96 -2.20 7.38
N PHE A 165 -4.87 -1.49 7.64
CA PHE A 165 -3.55 -1.89 7.13
C PHE A 165 -2.98 -3.12 7.85
N ALA A 166 -3.35 -3.42 9.10
CA ALA A 166 -3.00 -4.66 9.77
C ALA A 166 -3.58 -5.89 9.06
N LEU A 167 -4.78 -5.77 8.50
CA LEU A 167 -5.45 -6.82 7.73
C LEU A 167 -4.96 -6.92 6.27
N MET A 168 -4.25 -5.90 5.76
CA MET A 168 -3.75 -5.91 4.38
C MET A 168 -2.82 -7.10 4.12
N GLY A 169 -3.07 -7.80 3.03
CA GLY A 169 -2.33 -9.02 2.65
C GLY A 169 -2.87 -10.31 3.29
N ARG A 170 -3.79 -10.23 4.24
CA ARG A 170 -4.56 -11.37 4.72
C ARG A 170 -5.77 -11.57 3.82
N GLY A 171 -5.59 -12.27 2.72
CA GLY A 171 -6.71 -12.72 1.90
C GLY A 171 -7.50 -13.78 2.66
N GLY A 172 -8.77 -13.51 2.98
CA GLY A 172 -9.67 -14.55 3.46
C GLY A 172 -9.78 -15.66 2.43
N ARG A 173 -9.72 -16.91 2.85
CA ARG A 173 -10.14 -18.04 2.00
C ARG A 173 -11.63 -17.86 1.69
N PRO A 174 -12.08 -18.17 0.46
CA PRO A 174 -13.51 -18.26 0.19
C PRO A 174 -14.17 -19.17 1.21
N GLY A 175 -15.25 -18.71 1.86
CA GLY A 175 -15.94 -19.45 2.92
C GLY A 175 -15.26 -19.42 4.32
N ALA A 176 -14.11 -18.78 4.46
CA ALA A 176 -13.53 -18.54 5.79
C ALA A 176 -14.33 -17.47 6.54
N GLN A 177 -14.45 -17.65 7.85
CA GLN A 177 -15.01 -16.59 8.71
C GLN A 177 -14.20 -15.30 8.55
N THR A 178 -14.88 -14.16 8.68
CA THR A 178 -14.22 -12.87 8.73
C THR A 178 -13.08 -12.91 9.74
N PRO A 179 -11.84 -12.53 9.37
CA PRO A 179 -10.74 -12.53 10.30
C PRO A 179 -11.10 -11.72 11.55
N PRO A 180 -10.73 -12.16 12.75
CA PRO A 180 -10.92 -11.36 13.96
C PRO A 180 -10.33 -9.96 13.79
N GLU A 181 -10.99 -8.98 14.37
CA GLU A 181 -10.53 -7.59 14.34
C GLU A 181 -9.15 -7.49 15.03
N PRO A 182 -8.18 -6.78 14.42
CA PRO A 182 -6.88 -6.56 15.03
C PRO A 182 -7.02 -5.76 16.33
N LYS A 183 -6.39 -6.23 17.40
CA LYS A 183 -6.31 -5.53 18.68
C LYS A 183 -5.04 -4.67 18.71
N ASN A 184 -5.08 -3.57 19.46
CA ASN A 184 -3.93 -2.68 19.69
C ASN A 184 -3.22 -2.22 18.40
N ALA A 185 -3.98 -2.07 17.32
CA ALA A 185 -3.43 -1.69 16.03
C ALA A 185 -2.87 -0.28 16.07
N LYS A 186 -1.62 -0.13 15.66
CA LYS A 186 -0.91 1.15 15.49
C LYS A 186 -0.14 1.13 14.18
N GLY A 187 0.11 2.29 13.62
CA GLY A 187 0.91 2.39 12.41
C GLY A 187 1.50 3.76 12.21
N SER A 188 2.59 3.79 11.45
CA SER A 188 3.24 5.01 11.01
C SER A 188 3.56 4.92 9.53
N VAL A 189 3.60 6.08 8.86
CA VAL A 189 3.92 6.19 7.46
C VAL A 189 5.00 7.26 7.25
N GLN A 190 5.85 7.03 6.28
CA GLN A 190 6.84 7.97 5.81
C GLN A 190 6.80 8.02 4.29
N PHE A 191 6.83 9.24 3.74
CA PHE A 191 6.91 9.52 2.32
C PHE A 191 8.17 10.31 2.05
N TRP A 192 9.00 9.88 1.11
CA TRP A 192 10.16 10.61 0.61
C TRP A 192 9.77 11.27 -0.70
N LEU A 193 9.73 12.58 -0.70
CA LEU A 193 9.45 13.38 -1.88
C LEU A 193 10.74 14.02 -2.39
N LYS A 194 10.97 13.93 -3.70
CA LYS A 194 12.03 14.63 -4.40
C LYS A 194 11.45 15.32 -5.61
N GLU A 195 11.64 16.63 -5.72
CA GLU A 195 11.12 17.44 -6.84
C GLU A 195 9.58 17.30 -7.02
N GLY A 196 8.88 17.13 -5.88
CA GLY A 196 7.44 16.92 -5.85
C GLY A 196 6.98 15.57 -6.42
N GLN A 197 7.86 14.56 -6.46
CA GLN A 197 7.55 13.18 -6.84
C GLN A 197 7.81 12.23 -5.67
N VAL A 198 6.98 11.21 -5.53
CA VAL A 198 7.19 10.14 -4.54
C VAL A 198 8.32 9.24 -5.02
N GLN A 199 9.39 9.14 -4.22
CA GLN A 199 10.52 8.24 -4.48
C GLN A 199 10.45 6.96 -3.63
N LYS A 200 9.91 7.11 -2.41
CA LYS A 200 9.85 6.00 -1.47
C LYS A 200 8.68 6.18 -0.52
N ILE A 201 8.08 5.08 -0.13
CA ILE A 201 7.03 5.01 0.89
C ILE A 201 7.44 3.94 1.89
N ARG A 202 7.27 4.20 3.18
CA ARG A 202 7.44 3.20 4.23
C ARG A 202 6.23 3.20 5.13
N LEU A 203 5.62 2.04 5.28
CA LEU A 203 4.50 1.79 6.17
C LEU A 203 4.94 0.79 7.23
N LYS A 204 4.87 1.16 8.50
CA LYS A 204 5.03 0.24 9.63
C LYS A 204 3.69 0.08 10.33
N VAL A 205 3.27 -1.15 10.55
CA VAL A 205 2.02 -1.48 11.27
C VAL A 205 2.33 -2.54 12.33
N SER A 206 1.83 -2.31 13.54
CA SER A 206 1.84 -3.28 14.63
C SER A 206 0.40 -3.58 15.05
N ALA A 207 0.12 -4.83 15.38
CA ALA A 207 -1.18 -5.24 15.91
C ALA A 207 -1.07 -6.61 16.62
N THR A 208 -1.96 -6.85 17.56
CA THR A 208 -2.18 -8.18 18.12
C THR A 208 -3.27 -8.88 17.31
N MET A 209 -2.93 -10.01 16.71
CA MET A 209 -3.79 -10.80 15.83
C MET A 209 -4.16 -12.11 16.49
N THR A 210 -5.45 -12.46 16.53
CA THR A 210 -5.88 -13.79 16.98
C THR A 210 -5.73 -14.81 15.85
N VAL A 211 -4.89 -15.83 16.06
CA VAL A 211 -4.63 -16.90 15.09
C VAL A 211 -4.85 -18.23 15.79
N ASN A 212 -5.80 -19.04 15.30
CA ASN A 212 -6.18 -20.33 15.93
C ASN A 212 -6.55 -20.21 17.42
N GLY A 213 -7.18 -19.09 17.82
CA GLY A 213 -7.59 -18.82 19.19
C GLY A 213 -6.49 -18.23 20.08
N GLU A 214 -5.26 -18.09 19.59
CA GLU A 214 -4.15 -17.47 20.32
C GLU A 214 -3.87 -16.05 19.82
N ASP A 215 -3.65 -15.13 20.75
CA ASP A 215 -3.22 -13.77 20.43
C ASP A 215 -1.72 -13.74 20.16
N ARG A 216 -1.34 -13.15 19.02
CA ARG A 216 0.06 -13.01 18.58
C ARG A 216 0.32 -11.59 18.13
N ASP A 217 1.37 -11.01 18.64
CA ASP A 217 1.82 -9.70 18.17
C ASP A 217 2.48 -9.82 16.81
N MET A 218 2.16 -8.88 15.95
CA MET A 218 2.70 -8.75 14.59
C MET A 218 3.21 -7.33 14.40
N VAL A 219 4.42 -7.22 13.91
CA VAL A 219 4.96 -5.96 13.40
C VAL A 219 5.40 -6.19 11.96
N ARG A 220 4.86 -5.38 11.05
CA ARG A 220 5.15 -5.47 9.63
C ARG A 220 5.57 -4.10 9.10
N THR A 221 6.70 -4.09 8.39
CA THR A 221 7.17 -2.92 7.66
C THR A 221 7.14 -3.23 6.16
N THR A 222 6.43 -2.41 5.38
CA THR A 222 6.44 -2.48 3.92
C THR A 222 7.06 -1.21 3.37
N THR A 223 8.03 -1.37 2.48
CA THR A 223 8.73 -0.28 1.81
C THR A 223 8.53 -0.40 0.31
N TRP A 224 8.06 0.67 -0.33
CA TRP A 224 8.01 0.81 -1.79
C TRP A 224 9.09 1.79 -2.22
N GLU A 225 9.91 1.39 -3.17
CA GLU A 225 10.86 2.25 -3.88
C GLU A 225 10.39 2.44 -5.31
N ILE A 226 10.24 3.70 -5.74
CA ILE A 226 9.76 4.07 -7.07
C ILE A 226 10.94 4.57 -7.88
N ARG A 227 11.04 4.12 -9.12
CA ARG A 227 12.17 4.38 -10.01
C ARG A 227 11.71 4.57 -11.46
N ASP A 228 12.60 5.05 -12.29
CA ASP A 228 12.46 5.13 -13.76
C ASP A 228 11.14 5.80 -14.20
N VAL A 229 10.74 6.88 -13.47
CA VAL A 229 9.52 7.61 -13.77
C VAL A 229 9.65 8.28 -15.15
N GLY A 230 8.71 7.97 -16.05
CA GLY A 230 8.70 8.47 -17.43
C GLY A 230 9.54 7.65 -18.41
N THR A 231 10.40 6.74 -17.95
CA THR A 231 11.36 6.01 -18.83
C THR A 231 11.21 4.48 -18.79
N THR A 232 10.28 3.97 -17.95
CA THR A 232 10.06 2.53 -17.82
C THR A 232 9.40 1.96 -19.06
N SER A 233 9.97 0.86 -19.58
CA SER A 233 9.35 0.02 -20.61
C SER A 233 8.55 -1.11 -19.95
N VAL A 234 7.32 -1.31 -20.43
CA VAL A 234 6.41 -2.37 -19.93
C VAL A 234 6.10 -3.33 -21.08
N GLU A 235 6.50 -4.57 -20.91
CA GLU A 235 6.15 -5.64 -21.82
C GLU A 235 5.09 -6.54 -21.16
N VAL A 236 3.93 -6.63 -21.80
CA VAL A 236 2.83 -7.49 -21.34
C VAL A 236 2.97 -8.84 -22.03
N PRO A 237 3.01 -9.97 -21.28
CA PRO A 237 3.09 -11.30 -21.87
C PRO A 237 1.94 -11.57 -22.86
N ALA A 238 2.22 -12.21 -23.99
CA ALA A 238 1.25 -12.43 -25.05
C ALA A 238 0.01 -13.22 -24.59
N GLU A 239 0.20 -14.21 -23.72
CA GLU A 239 -0.89 -14.99 -23.15
C GLU A 239 -1.78 -14.16 -22.22
N ALA A 240 -1.17 -13.24 -21.43
CA ALA A 240 -1.92 -12.31 -20.59
C ALA A 240 -2.78 -11.37 -21.45
N LYS A 241 -2.25 -10.85 -22.55
CA LYS A 241 -3.01 -10.04 -23.52
C LYS A 241 -4.23 -10.78 -24.03
N LYS A 242 -4.07 -12.02 -24.48
CA LYS A 242 -5.19 -12.84 -24.97
C LYS A 242 -6.29 -13.01 -23.90
N ARG A 243 -5.89 -13.17 -22.65
CA ARG A 243 -6.85 -13.35 -21.52
C ARG A 243 -7.56 -12.06 -21.13
N LEU A 244 -6.91 -10.91 -21.32
CA LEU A 244 -7.49 -9.58 -21.07
C LEU A 244 -8.35 -9.07 -22.24
N GLY A 245 -8.35 -9.77 -23.40
CA GLY A 245 -9.12 -9.37 -24.57
C GLY A 245 -8.52 -8.17 -25.32
N SER A 246 -7.22 -7.99 -25.21
CA SER A 246 -6.47 -6.88 -25.84
C SER A 246 -5.42 -7.36 -26.84
#